data_99f4372efd9be61c5606d0bb6df8e7c5
#
_entry.id   99f4372efd9be61c5606d0bb6df8e7c5
#
_cell.length_a   1.000
_cell.length_b   1.000
_cell.length_c   1.000
_cell.angle_alpha   90.00
_cell.angle_beta   90.00
_cell.angle_gamma   90.00
#
_symmetry.space_group_name_H-M   'P 1'
#
loop_
_entity.id
_entity.type
_entity.pdbx_description
1 polymer ?
#
loop_
_entity_poly.entity_id
_entity_poly.type
_entity_poly.pdbx_seq_one_letter_code
_entity_poly.pdbx_strand_id
1 'polypeptide(L)'
;MNFNLDQWYDDKIDEDAIFDYRGRVEDEDVTSILSSIEEILKRKDESPKLFKKIFNVLIELVQNLHHHGEVPSDLGVDYSKYGVLILRDEGMQYRISVGNFIKIDGLKLIRDRIDQINTLSSEETRSLYRLILNNEEFSEKGGGGLGIVDIARKSGNNMEYQFLEYSPDYLFLSIDVII
;
A
#
# COMPACT_ATOMS: atom_id res chain seq x y z
N MET A 1 11.07 -20.52 -9.28
CA MET A 1 10.95 -20.70 -7.81
C MET A 1 9.56 -20.22 -7.44
N ASN A 2 8.78 -21.02 -6.72
CA ASN A 2 7.49 -20.54 -6.25
C ASN A 2 7.72 -19.47 -5.19
N PHE A 3 6.96 -18.40 -5.23
CA PHE A 3 6.97 -17.35 -4.23
C PHE A 3 6.67 -17.92 -2.84
N ASN A 4 7.46 -17.53 -1.85
CA ASN A 4 7.26 -17.89 -0.45
C ASN A 4 7.00 -16.61 0.34
N LEU A 5 5.76 -16.47 0.85
CA LEU A 5 5.31 -15.29 1.56
C LEU A 5 6.06 -15.09 2.89
N ASP A 6 6.36 -16.17 3.62
CA ASP A 6 7.09 -16.06 4.88
C ASP A 6 8.51 -15.55 4.65
N GLN A 7 9.22 -16.13 3.68
CA GLN A 7 10.55 -15.66 3.32
C GLN A 7 10.54 -14.21 2.83
N TRP A 8 9.59 -13.83 1.97
CA TRP A 8 9.47 -12.45 1.48
C TRP A 8 9.24 -11.46 2.63
N TYR A 9 8.40 -11.84 3.60
CA TYR A 9 8.13 -11.04 4.78
C TYR A 9 9.37 -10.88 5.65
N ASP A 10 10.03 -11.99 5.98
CA ASP A 10 11.24 -12.01 6.81
C ASP A 10 12.39 -11.22 6.17
N ASP A 11 12.54 -11.30 4.84
CA ASP A 11 13.55 -10.55 4.08
C ASP A 11 13.30 -9.03 4.08
N LYS A 12 12.05 -8.59 4.35
CA LYS A 12 11.68 -7.16 4.43
C LYS A 12 11.84 -6.59 5.84
N ILE A 13 11.91 -7.43 6.86
CA ILE A 13 12.08 -7.00 8.26
C ILE A 13 13.57 -7.02 8.61
N ASP A 14 14.13 -5.84 8.82
CA ASP A 14 15.49 -5.59 9.20
C ASP A 14 15.56 -4.65 10.43
N GLU A 15 16.77 -4.17 10.79
CA GLU A 15 16.98 -3.26 11.93
C GLU A 15 16.30 -1.89 11.78
N ASP A 16 15.97 -1.50 10.55
CA ASP A 16 15.27 -0.24 10.25
C ASP A 16 13.74 -0.37 10.35
N ALA A 17 13.20 -1.57 10.47
CA ALA A 17 11.77 -1.80 10.62
C ALA A 17 11.28 -1.33 12.00
N ILE A 18 10.47 -0.27 12.01
CA ILE A 18 9.89 0.29 13.23
C ILE A 18 8.46 -0.13 13.49
N PHE A 19 7.79 -0.68 12.48
CA PHE A 19 6.48 -1.31 12.58
C PHE A 19 6.33 -2.35 11.48
N ASP A 20 5.76 -3.48 11.84
CA ASP A 20 5.36 -4.53 10.91
C ASP A 20 3.99 -5.11 11.29
N TYR A 21 3.24 -5.51 10.29
CA TYR A 21 1.94 -6.14 10.42
C TYR A 21 1.72 -7.13 9.28
N ARG A 22 1.18 -8.28 9.62
CA ARG A 22 0.80 -9.29 8.65
C ARG A 22 -0.46 -10.03 9.12
N GLY A 23 -1.48 -10.07 8.31
CA GLY A 23 -2.70 -10.79 8.66
C GLY A 23 -3.98 -10.15 8.15
N ARG A 24 -5.04 -10.28 8.95
CA ARG A 24 -6.37 -9.75 8.67
C ARG A 24 -6.36 -8.22 8.58
N VAL A 25 -7.06 -7.66 7.60
CA VAL A 25 -7.21 -6.21 7.43
C VAL A 25 -8.69 -5.86 7.27
N GLU A 26 -9.45 -6.01 8.36
CA GLU A 26 -10.84 -5.58 8.47
C GLU A 26 -10.94 -4.24 9.22
N ASP A 27 -12.12 -3.66 9.39
CA ASP A 27 -12.31 -2.31 9.95
C ASP A 27 -11.62 -2.09 11.30
N GLU A 28 -11.69 -3.09 12.19
CA GLU A 28 -11.06 -3.02 13.51
C GLU A 28 -9.53 -3.03 13.41
N ASP A 29 -9.00 -3.82 12.48
CA ASP A 29 -7.56 -3.94 12.26
C ASP A 29 -6.99 -2.66 11.66
N VAL A 30 -7.70 -2.03 10.71
CA VAL A 30 -7.33 -0.72 10.12
C VAL A 30 -7.13 0.32 11.22
N THR A 31 -8.08 0.42 12.14
CA THR A 31 -8.02 1.37 13.27
C THR A 31 -6.82 1.07 14.18
N SER A 32 -6.62 -0.21 14.52
CA SER A 32 -5.51 -0.63 15.40
C SER A 32 -4.14 -0.39 14.77
N ILE A 33 -3.97 -0.73 13.48
CA ILE A 33 -2.74 -0.51 12.73
C ILE A 33 -2.39 0.98 12.71
N LEU A 34 -3.34 1.84 12.31
CA LEU A 34 -3.10 3.28 12.23
C LEU A 34 -2.79 3.91 13.58
N SER A 35 -3.50 3.50 14.66
CA SER A 35 -3.23 3.98 16.00
C SER A 35 -1.84 3.60 16.50
N SER A 36 -1.41 2.36 16.25
CA SER A 36 -0.08 1.88 16.64
C SER A 36 1.04 2.66 15.94
N ILE A 37 0.88 2.90 14.63
CA ILE A 37 1.87 3.67 13.86
C ILE A 37 1.89 5.13 14.30
N GLU A 38 0.73 5.72 14.57
CA GLU A 38 0.63 7.09 15.07
C GLU A 38 1.42 7.28 16.36
N GLU A 39 1.30 6.33 17.30
CA GLU A 39 2.06 6.36 18.56
C GLU A 39 3.57 6.23 18.32
N ILE A 40 4.00 5.37 17.42
CA ILE A 40 5.42 5.20 17.08
C ILE A 40 5.99 6.51 16.50
N LEU A 41 5.30 7.08 15.51
CA LEU A 41 5.75 8.33 14.87
C LEU A 41 5.77 9.52 15.83
N LYS A 42 4.81 9.60 16.78
CA LYS A 42 4.81 10.63 17.83
C LYS A 42 6.03 10.53 18.76
N ARG A 43 6.50 9.31 19.06
CA ARG A 43 7.70 9.10 19.89
C ARG A 43 9.00 9.45 19.17
N LYS A 44 8.99 9.44 17.84
CA LYS A 44 10.15 9.78 17.02
C LYS A 44 10.39 11.29 16.91
N ASP A 45 9.48 12.12 17.42
CA ASP A 45 9.58 13.59 17.43
C ASP A 45 9.82 14.20 16.03
N GLU A 46 9.19 13.59 15.03
CA GLU A 46 9.28 14.07 13.66
C GLU A 46 8.64 15.44 13.49
N SER A 47 9.12 16.20 12.51
CA SER A 47 8.48 17.47 12.19
C SER A 47 7.00 17.27 11.85
N PRO A 48 6.09 18.19 12.24
CA PRO A 48 4.66 18.05 11.97
C PRO A 48 4.33 17.87 10.48
N LYS A 49 5.17 18.42 9.60
CA LYS A 49 5.03 18.29 8.15
C LYS A 49 5.35 16.87 7.69
N LEU A 50 6.44 16.29 8.17
CA LEU A 50 6.86 14.93 7.82
C LEU A 50 5.90 13.89 8.42
N PHE A 51 5.55 14.03 9.69
CA PHE A 51 4.54 13.20 10.34
C PHE A 51 3.23 13.16 9.53
N LYS A 52 2.68 14.32 9.17
CA LYS A 52 1.45 14.41 8.39
C LYS A 52 1.60 13.76 7.01
N LYS A 53 2.76 13.90 6.36
CA LYS A 53 3.02 13.30 5.05
C LYS A 53 3.02 11.78 5.14
N ILE A 54 3.79 11.20 6.07
CA ILE A 54 3.87 9.76 6.31
C ILE A 54 2.48 9.21 6.66
N PHE A 55 1.79 9.81 7.62
CA PHE A 55 0.52 9.32 8.12
C PHE A 55 -0.58 9.36 7.06
N ASN A 56 -0.63 10.40 6.24
CA ASN A 56 -1.59 10.49 5.14
C ASN A 56 -1.36 9.45 4.05
N VAL A 57 -0.12 9.08 3.76
CA VAL A 57 0.20 7.98 2.81
C VAL A 57 -0.17 6.63 3.42
N LEU A 58 0.11 6.43 4.71
CA LEU A 58 -0.26 5.20 5.42
C LEU A 58 -1.76 4.97 5.44
N ILE A 59 -2.58 6.00 5.66
CA ILE A 59 -4.05 5.89 5.60
C ILE A 59 -4.48 5.32 4.25
N GLU A 60 -4.00 5.88 3.14
CA GLU A 60 -4.36 5.40 1.80
C GLU A 60 -3.90 3.95 1.55
N LEU A 61 -2.67 3.61 1.98
CA LEU A 61 -2.13 2.28 1.81
C LEU A 61 -2.91 1.23 2.62
N VAL A 62 -3.23 1.52 3.88
CA VAL A 62 -4.01 0.61 4.73
C VAL A 62 -5.45 0.45 4.21
N GLN A 63 -6.06 1.55 3.74
CA GLN A 63 -7.37 1.49 3.10
C GLN A 63 -7.33 0.66 1.80
N ASN A 64 -6.26 0.76 1.01
CA ASN A 64 -6.10 -0.09 -0.17
C ASN A 64 -5.99 -1.58 0.19
N LEU A 65 -5.24 -1.92 1.25
CA LEU A 65 -5.19 -3.30 1.76
C LEU A 65 -6.58 -3.80 2.17
N HIS A 66 -7.34 -2.96 2.89
CA HIS A 66 -8.69 -3.28 3.33
C HIS A 66 -9.67 -3.46 2.16
N HIS A 67 -9.63 -2.59 1.16
CA HIS A 67 -10.57 -2.63 0.04
C HIS A 67 -10.23 -3.70 -1.00
N HIS A 68 -8.96 -3.92 -1.27
CA HIS A 68 -8.48 -4.72 -2.40
C HIS A 68 -7.74 -6.00 -2.01
N GLY A 69 -7.46 -6.22 -0.72
CA GLY A 69 -6.83 -7.44 -0.26
C GLY A 69 -7.73 -8.66 -0.52
N GLU A 70 -7.22 -9.63 -1.26
CA GLU A 70 -7.87 -10.92 -1.48
C GLU A 70 -7.29 -11.96 -0.53
N VAL A 71 -7.98 -13.08 -0.34
CA VAL A 71 -7.48 -14.22 0.43
C VAL A 71 -7.58 -15.48 -0.43
N PRO A 72 -6.44 -16.02 -0.89
CA PRO A 72 -6.44 -17.34 -1.55
C PRO A 72 -6.99 -18.42 -0.63
N SER A 73 -7.81 -19.33 -1.15
CA SER A 73 -8.45 -20.39 -0.37
C SER A 73 -7.46 -21.37 0.27
N ASP A 74 -6.28 -21.52 -0.30
CA ASP A 74 -5.18 -22.36 0.18
C ASP A 74 -4.30 -21.68 1.24
N LEU A 75 -4.54 -20.41 1.53
CA LEU A 75 -3.86 -19.70 2.63
C LEU A 75 -4.26 -20.25 4.02
N GLY A 76 -5.41 -20.93 4.11
CA GLY A 76 -5.85 -21.64 5.33
C GLY A 76 -6.26 -20.72 6.47
N VAL A 77 -6.73 -19.52 6.18
CA VAL A 77 -7.19 -18.53 7.17
C VAL A 77 -8.70 -18.32 7.08
N ASP A 78 -9.32 -17.90 8.18
CA ASP A 78 -10.77 -17.68 8.31
C ASP A 78 -11.09 -16.19 8.37
N TYR A 79 -10.64 -15.43 7.37
CA TYR A 79 -11.00 -14.02 7.20
C TYR A 79 -10.97 -13.64 5.72
N SER A 80 -11.63 -12.53 5.37
CA SER A 80 -11.89 -12.15 3.97
C SER A 80 -10.85 -11.22 3.37
N LYS A 81 -10.01 -10.60 4.19
CA LYS A 81 -9.01 -9.61 3.78
C LYS A 81 -7.67 -9.90 4.40
N TYR A 82 -6.64 -9.96 3.57
CA TYR A 82 -5.26 -10.17 3.98
C TYR A 82 -4.35 -9.04 3.49
N GLY A 83 -3.47 -8.59 4.34
CA GLY A 83 -2.49 -7.60 3.98
C GLY A 83 -1.21 -7.71 4.79
N VAL A 84 -0.16 -7.12 4.24
CA VAL A 84 1.13 -6.91 4.89
C VAL A 84 1.44 -5.43 4.86
N LEU A 85 1.96 -4.89 5.95
CA LEU A 85 2.45 -3.52 6.06
C LEU A 85 3.75 -3.52 6.87
N ILE A 86 4.79 -2.90 6.33
CA ILE A 86 6.07 -2.71 7.01
C ILE A 86 6.46 -1.23 6.87
N LEU A 87 6.71 -0.57 7.98
CA LEU A 87 7.22 0.80 8.02
C LEU A 87 8.68 0.77 8.49
N ARG A 88 9.57 1.32 7.68
CA ARG A 88 11.00 1.40 7.96
C ARG A 88 11.46 2.86 8.05
N ASP A 89 12.31 3.13 9.02
CA ASP A 89 13.01 4.39 9.17
C ASP A 89 14.46 4.21 8.70
N GLU A 90 14.73 4.59 7.46
CA GLU A 90 16.06 4.47 6.83
C GLU A 90 16.96 5.70 7.16
N GLY A 91 16.62 6.45 8.20
CA GLY A 91 17.35 7.62 8.69
C GLY A 91 17.06 8.90 7.94
N MET A 92 17.29 8.94 6.62
CA MET A 92 17.01 10.13 5.80
C MET A 92 15.65 10.10 5.11
N GLN A 93 15.00 8.95 5.12
CA GLN A 93 13.71 8.71 4.48
C GLN A 93 12.95 7.60 5.19
N TYR A 94 11.64 7.60 5.01
CA TYR A 94 10.79 6.48 5.42
C TYR A 94 10.43 5.63 4.21
N ARG A 95 10.47 4.31 4.38
CA ARG A 95 9.96 3.36 3.38
C ARG A 95 8.75 2.65 3.94
N ILE A 96 7.66 2.67 3.19
CA ILE A 96 6.44 1.93 3.52
C ILE A 96 6.28 0.83 2.48
N SER A 97 6.37 -0.42 2.92
CA SER A 97 6.14 -1.60 2.09
C SER A 97 4.77 -2.18 2.42
N VAL A 98 3.93 -2.34 1.42
CA VAL A 98 2.64 -3.04 1.57
C VAL A 98 2.57 -4.21 0.62
N GLY A 99 1.81 -5.23 1.01
CA GLY A 99 1.57 -6.39 0.18
C GLY A 99 0.19 -6.99 0.40
N ASN A 100 -0.45 -7.44 -0.68
CA ASN A 100 -1.71 -8.16 -0.65
C ASN A 100 -1.84 -9.10 -1.84
N PHE A 101 -2.72 -10.09 -1.70
CA PHE A 101 -3.07 -10.94 -2.83
C PHE A 101 -4.06 -10.22 -3.75
N ILE A 102 -3.90 -10.46 -5.04
CA ILE A 102 -4.80 -10.02 -6.10
C ILE A 102 -5.08 -11.18 -7.05
N LYS A 103 -6.23 -11.16 -7.72
CA LYS A 103 -6.49 -12.11 -8.81
C LYS A 103 -5.64 -11.78 -10.02
N ILE A 104 -5.21 -12.80 -10.75
CA ILE A 104 -4.36 -12.65 -11.93
C ILE A 104 -4.99 -11.76 -13.00
N ASP A 105 -6.33 -11.76 -13.10
CA ASP A 105 -7.09 -10.94 -14.05
C ASP A 105 -6.90 -9.43 -13.81
N GLY A 106 -6.61 -9.04 -12.57
CA GLY A 106 -6.35 -7.64 -12.18
C GLY A 106 -4.96 -7.13 -12.52
N LEU A 107 -4.01 -8.04 -12.81
CA LEU A 107 -2.59 -7.72 -13.03
C LEU A 107 -2.37 -6.57 -14.02
N LYS A 108 -2.95 -6.70 -15.23
CA LYS A 108 -2.72 -5.73 -16.30
C LYS A 108 -3.22 -4.35 -15.91
N LEU A 109 -4.43 -4.27 -15.37
CA LEU A 109 -5.05 -3.00 -14.98
C LEU A 109 -4.23 -2.27 -13.91
N ILE A 110 -3.78 -2.99 -12.87
CA ILE A 110 -3.01 -2.43 -11.77
C ILE A 110 -1.63 -1.97 -12.26
N ARG A 111 -0.94 -2.80 -13.04
CA ARG A 111 0.36 -2.49 -13.65
C ARG A 111 0.27 -1.23 -14.49
N ASP A 112 -0.62 -1.21 -15.49
CA ASP A 112 -0.78 -0.09 -16.41
C ASP A 112 -1.08 1.22 -15.66
N ARG A 113 -1.83 1.13 -14.56
CA ARG A 113 -2.16 2.27 -13.71
C ARG A 113 -0.94 2.80 -12.95
N ILE A 114 -0.17 1.93 -12.28
CA ILE A 114 1.03 2.34 -11.53
C ILE A 114 2.07 2.90 -12.50
N ASP A 115 2.29 2.23 -13.64
CA ASP A 115 3.24 2.68 -14.66
C ASP A 115 2.86 4.06 -15.19
N GLN A 116 1.58 4.26 -15.53
CA GLN A 116 1.08 5.57 -15.97
C GLN A 116 1.38 6.66 -14.92
N ILE A 117 1.05 6.41 -13.65
CA ILE A 117 1.23 7.38 -12.57
C ILE A 117 2.72 7.69 -12.37
N ASN A 118 3.57 6.68 -12.44
CA ASN A 118 5.02 6.83 -12.28
C ASN A 118 5.66 7.67 -13.41
N THR A 119 4.99 7.85 -14.54
CA THR A 119 5.48 8.74 -15.64
C THR A 119 5.07 10.20 -15.46
N LEU A 120 4.13 10.49 -14.55
CA LEU A 120 3.59 11.84 -14.38
C LEU A 120 4.51 12.70 -13.50
N SER A 121 4.64 13.97 -13.87
CA SER A 121 5.18 14.98 -12.98
C SER A 121 4.25 15.23 -11.78
N SER A 122 4.76 15.87 -10.72
CA SER A 122 3.96 16.23 -9.55
C SER A 122 2.76 17.13 -9.90
N GLU A 123 2.87 17.97 -10.93
CA GLU A 123 1.77 18.83 -11.37
C GLU A 123 0.71 18.03 -12.12
N GLU A 124 1.12 17.13 -13.00
CA GLU A 124 0.21 16.24 -13.73
C GLU A 124 -0.52 15.28 -12.80
N THR A 125 0.19 14.74 -11.79
CA THR A 125 -0.43 13.89 -10.76
C THR A 125 -1.51 14.64 -9.96
N ARG A 126 -1.26 15.92 -9.59
CA ARG A 126 -2.27 16.76 -8.94
C ARG A 126 -3.46 17.05 -9.85
N SER A 127 -3.21 17.27 -11.14
CA SER A 127 -4.25 17.52 -12.13
C SER A 127 -5.12 16.29 -12.36
N LEU A 128 -4.49 15.12 -12.49
CA LEU A 128 -5.16 13.84 -12.59
C LEU A 128 -6.04 13.56 -11.36
N TYR A 129 -5.51 13.78 -10.15
CA TYR A 129 -6.27 13.63 -8.90
C TYR A 129 -7.55 14.48 -8.91
N ARG A 130 -7.44 15.77 -9.27
CA ARG A 130 -8.60 16.67 -9.33
C ARG A 130 -9.62 16.23 -10.38
N LEU A 131 -9.15 15.75 -11.52
CA LEU A 131 -10.01 15.27 -12.60
C LEU A 131 -10.82 14.05 -12.17
N ILE A 132 -10.17 13.08 -11.51
CA ILE A 132 -10.86 11.88 -10.99
C ILE A 132 -11.84 12.26 -9.88
N LEU A 133 -11.44 13.14 -8.95
CA LEU A 133 -12.27 13.56 -7.84
C LEU A 133 -13.55 14.29 -8.29
N ASN A 134 -13.48 15.05 -9.37
CA ASN A 134 -14.61 15.81 -9.91
C ASN A 134 -15.50 14.99 -10.88
N ASN A 135 -15.14 13.76 -11.18
CA ASN A 135 -15.87 12.91 -12.09
C ASN A 135 -16.66 11.84 -11.32
N GLU A 136 -17.95 12.07 -11.12
CA GLU A 136 -18.86 11.19 -10.36
C GLU A 136 -18.90 9.75 -10.88
N GLU A 137 -18.73 9.53 -12.19
CA GLU A 137 -18.69 8.17 -12.78
C GLU A 137 -17.50 7.32 -12.30
N PHE A 138 -16.38 7.95 -11.91
CA PHE A 138 -15.24 7.25 -11.36
C PHE A 138 -15.42 6.86 -9.87
N SER A 139 -16.25 7.60 -9.13
CA SER A 139 -16.52 7.33 -7.73
C SER A 139 -17.48 6.16 -7.52
N GLU A 140 -18.48 5.98 -8.39
CA GLU A 140 -19.49 4.91 -8.29
C GLU A 140 -18.95 3.51 -8.64
N LYS A 141 -17.88 3.41 -9.43
CA LYS A 141 -17.28 2.13 -9.86
C LYS A 141 -16.16 1.62 -8.94
N GLY A 142 -16.24 1.88 -7.64
CA GLY A 142 -15.32 1.27 -6.67
C GLY A 142 -13.94 1.94 -6.59
N GLY A 143 -13.90 3.26 -6.56
CA GLY A 143 -12.68 4.00 -6.22
C GLY A 143 -11.59 4.01 -7.29
N GLY A 144 -11.92 3.76 -8.55
CA GLY A 144 -11.14 3.81 -9.82
C GLY A 144 -9.66 4.23 -9.83
N GLY A 145 -8.87 3.83 -8.82
CA GLY A 145 -7.45 4.17 -8.73
C GLY A 145 -7.16 5.54 -8.08
N LEU A 146 -8.15 6.20 -7.47
CA LEU A 146 -7.92 7.46 -6.76
C LEU A 146 -6.90 7.31 -5.63
N GLY A 147 -6.95 6.20 -4.86
CA GLY A 147 -6.01 5.92 -3.79
C GLY A 147 -4.56 5.85 -4.26
N ILE A 148 -4.28 5.15 -5.37
CA ILE A 148 -2.91 5.06 -5.92
C ILE A 148 -2.42 6.44 -6.42
N VAL A 149 -3.28 7.22 -7.07
CA VAL A 149 -2.95 8.60 -7.48
C VAL A 149 -2.68 9.49 -6.26
N ASP A 150 -3.46 9.31 -5.19
CA ASP A 150 -3.30 10.10 -3.96
C ASP A 150 -2.02 9.73 -3.20
N ILE A 151 -1.63 8.45 -3.18
CA ILE A 151 -0.35 7.98 -2.66
C ILE A 151 0.81 8.66 -3.40
N ALA A 152 0.82 8.61 -4.74
CA ALA A 152 1.86 9.27 -5.55
C ALA A 152 1.90 10.78 -5.32
N ARG A 153 0.74 11.44 -5.27
CA ARG A 153 0.62 12.88 -5.00
C ARG A 153 1.15 13.27 -3.62
N LYS A 154 0.87 12.45 -2.60
CA LYS A 154 1.27 12.70 -1.21
C LYS A 154 2.73 12.35 -0.96
N SER A 155 3.22 11.22 -1.49
CA SER A 155 4.63 10.82 -1.37
C SER A 155 5.55 11.74 -2.17
N GLY A 156 5.11 12.16 -3.36
CA GLY A 156 5.91 12.94 -4.30
C GLY A 156 7.02 12.13 -4.98
N ASN A 157 7.01 10.81 -4.82
CA ASN A 157 7.97 9.88 -5.38
C ASN A 157 7.25 8.80 -6.17
N ASN A 158 7.98 8.13 -7.06
CA ASN A 158 7.49 6.96 -7.78
C ASN A 158 7.29 5.80 -6.81
N MET A 159 6.31 4.96 -7.11
CA MET A 159 6.07 3.70 -6.40
C MET A 159 6.89 2.60 -7.05
N GLU A 160 7.65 1.87 -6.25
CA GLU A 160 8.26 0.61 -6.66
C GLU A 160 7.23 -0.52 -6.42
N TYR A 161 7.13 -1.47 -7.35
CA TYR A 161 6.17 -2.56 -7.19
C TYR A 161 6.67 -3.87 -7.81
N GLN A 162 6.14 -4.98 -7.32
CA GLN A 162 6.41 -6.31 -7.82
C GLN A 162 5.13 -7.16 -7.81
N PHE A 163 4.98 -8.00 -8.82
CA PHE A 163 3.97 -9.07 -8.85
C PHE A 163 4.67 -10.41 -8.72
N LEU A 164 4.38 -11.13 -7.66
CA LEU A 164 4.99 -12.40 -7.31
C LEU A 164 3.96 -13.52 -7.48
N GLU A 165 4.28 -14.54 -8.25
CA GLU A 165 3.36 -15.65 -8.55
C GLU A 165 3.16 -16.52 -7.30
N TYR A 166 1.95 -16.51 -6.73
CA TYR A 166 1.59 -17.32 -5.57
C TYR A 166 0.93 -18.63 -5.99
N SER A 167 -0.10 -18.56 -6.85
CA SER A 167 -0.82 -19.71 -7.39
C SER A 167 -1.30 -19.41 -8.81
N PRO A 168 -1.92 -20.37 -9.52
CA PRO A 168 -2.44 -20.14 -10.87
C PRO A 168 -3.44 -18.98 -10.96
N ASP A 169 -4.18 -18.70 -9.88
CA ASP A 169 -5.25 -17.70 -9.84
C ASP A 169 -4.85 -16.42 -9.13
N TYR A 170 -3.77 -16.45 -8.32
CA TYR A 170 -3.39 -15.35 -7.44
C TYR A 170 -1.92 -14.94 -7.59
N LEU A 171 -1.73 -13.63 -7.56
CA LEU A 171 -0.44 -12.98 -7.41
C LEU A 171 -0.37 -12.28 -6.05
N PHE A 172 0.82 -12.18 -5.49
CA PHE A 172 1.08 -11.27 -4.39
C PHE A 172 1.64 -9.96 -4.96
N LEU A 173 0.91 -8.87 -4.79
CA LEU A 173 1.33 -7.53 -5.15
C LEU A 173 2.08 -6.92 -3.98
N SER A 174 3.32 -6.52 -4.21
CA SER A 174 4.12 -5.72 -3.28
C SER A 174 4.31 -4.32 -3.83
N ILE A 175 4.08 -3.29 -3.01
CA ILE A 175 4.32 -1.89 -3.34
C ILE A 175 5.19 -1.27 -2.27
N ASP A 176 6.27 -0.60 -2.67
CA ASP A 176 7.14 0.20 -1.81
C ASP A 176 6.96 1.68 -2.13
N VAL A 177 6.73 2.49 -1.10
CA VAL A 177 6.58 3.96 -1.18
C VAL A 177 7.63 4.62 -0.31
N ILE A 178 8.40 5.53 -0.88
CA ILE A 178 9.43 6.32 -0.18
C ILE A 178 8.90 7.72 0.13
N ILE A 179 9.19 8.20 1.33
CA ILE A 179 8.76 9.53 1.82
C ILE A 179 9.95 10.33 2.33
#